data_c8117fd3afc344659d02a2479f61e9a3
#
_entry.id   c8117fd3afc344659d02a2479f61e9a3
#
_cell.length_a   1.000
_cell.length_b   1.000
_cell.length_c   1.000
_cell.angle_alpha   90.00
_cell.angle_beta   90.00
_cell.angle_gamma   90.00
#
_symmetry.space_group_name_H-M   'P 1'
#
loop_
_entity.id
_entity.type
_entity.pdbx_description
1 polymer ?
#
loop_
_entity_poly.entity_id
_entity_poly.type
_entity_poly.pdbx_seq_one_letter_code
_entity_poly.pdbx_strand_id
1 'polypeptide(L)'
;MSIEYDDKGKVFTRVVRKDAVYVRVQTATHQIQGEIYLSQDRRIKDQLELVDKFVAITSAKVYDLNGQLTYEATFITLNRDQIIWLALEDEPPHT
;
A
#
# COMPACT_ATOMS: atom_id res chain seq x y z
N MET A 1 -8.41 -8.28 -5.77
CA MET A 1 -9.38 -7.83 -6.72
C MET A 1 -10.62 -7.36 -6.04
N SER A 2 -11.15 -6.32 -6.54
CA SER A 2 -12.30 -5.77 -5.94
C SER A 2 -13.48 -6.09 -6.79
N ILE A 3 -14.42 -6.85 -6.27
CA ILE A 3 -15.61 -7.16 -6.99
C ILE A 3 -16.72 -6.46 -6.31
N GLU A 4 -17.42 -5.68 -7.08
CA GLU A 4 -18.52 -5.03 -6.54
C GLU A 4 -19.73 -5.75 -6.88
N TYR A 5 -20.63 -5.91 -5.98
CA TYR A 5 -21.86 -6.58 -6.23
C TYR A 5 -22.89 -5.52 -6.24
N ASP A 6 -23.78 -5.61 -7.14
CA ASP A 6 -24.87 -4.78 -7.00
C ASP A 6 -25.82 -5.54 -6.23
N ASP A 7 -26.78 -4.94 -5.93
CA ASP A 7 -27.60 -5.50 -5.07
C ASP A 7 -28.45 -6.45 -5.54
N LYS A 8 -28.53 -6.74 -6.65
CA LYS A 8 -29.25 -7.79 -7.08
C LYS A 8 -28.49 -8.94 -6.91
N GLY A 9 -27.43 -8.90 -6.28
CA GLY A 9 -26.70 -10.03 -6.12
C GLY A 9 -26.02 -10.37 -7.31
N LYS A 10 -26.31 -9.75 -8.34
CA LYS A 10 -25.67 -10.04 -9.48
C LYS A 10 -24.36 -9.44 -9.31
N VAL A 11 -23.39 -10.14 -9.51
CA VAL A 11 -22.12 -9.64 -9.48
C VAL A 11 -22.05 -8.57 -10.46
N PHE A 12 -21.83 -7.42 -10.00
CA PHE A 12 -21.70 -6.42 -10.88
C PHE A 12 -20.35 -6.53 -11.31
N THR A 13 -20.19 -6.88 -12.43
CA THR A 13 -18.92 -7.26 -12.82
C THR A 13 -18.08 -6.15 -13.20
N ARG A 14 -18.41 -4.96 -12.91
CA ARG A 14 -17.51 -4.00 -13.19
C ARG A 14 -16.36 -4.17 -12.29
N VAL A 15 -15.28 -4.54 -12.78
CA VAL A 15 -14.10 -4.74 -12.00
C VAL A 15 -13.30 -3.49 -12.07
N VAL A 16 -13.03 -2.90 -10.95
CA VAL A 16 -12.15 -1.77 -10.95
C VAL A 16 -10.78 -2.34 -10.80
N ARG A 17 -9.97 -2.20 -11.81
CA ARG A 17 -8.67 -2.80 -11.78
C ARG A 17 -7.74 -1.90 -11.03
N LYS A 18 -7.13 -2.43 -10.04
CA LYS A 18 -6.11 -1.73 -9.30
C LYS A 18 -4.90 -2.61 -9.27
N ASP A 19 -3.79 -2.04 -9.61
CA ASP A 19 -2.57 -2.81 -9.61
C ASP A 19 -1.91 -2.64 -8.27
N ALA A 20 -1.45 -3.72 -7.72
CA ALA A 20 -0.71 -3.69 -6.48
C ALA A 20 0.74 -3.44 -6.82
N VAL A 21 1.35 -2.49 -6.14
CA VAL A 21 2.77 -2.27 -6.30
C VAL A 21 3.42 -2.48 -4.96
N TYR A 22 4.57 -3.11 -4.96
CA TYR A 22 5.30 -3.39 -3.74
C TYR A 22 6.14 -2.17 -3.40
N VAL A 23 6.11 -1.78 -2.15
CA VAL A 23 6.78 -0.56 -1.74
C VAL A 23 7.58 -0.80 -0.48
N ARG A 24 8.57 0.03 -0.30
CA ARG A 24 9.33 0.10 0.92
C ARG A 24 9.30 1.54 1.34
N VAL A 25 8.86 1.80 2.54
CA VAL A 25 8.63 3.15 3.03
C VAL A 25 9.48 3.37 4.26
N GLN A 26 10.16 4.49 4.31
CA GLN A 26 10.99 4.82 5.44
C GLN A 26 10.35 5.96 6.22
N THR A 27 10.17 5.75 7.50
CA THR A 27 9.79 6.83 8.41
C THR A 27 10.99 7.12 9.31
N ALA A 28 10.82 8.02 10.24
CA ALA A 28 11.92 8.37 11.14
C ALA A 28 12.34 7.20 12.02
N THR A 29 11.44 6.28 12.31
CA THR A 29 11.73 5.22 13.27
C THR A 29 11.61 3.81 12.72
N HIS A 30 10.97 3.64 11.57
CA HIS A 30 10.70 2.30 11.08
C HIS A 30 10.76 2.26 9.57
N GLN A 31 10.93 1.06 9.04
CA GLN A 31 10.79 0.83 7.62
C GLN A 31 9.62 -0.11 7.42
N ILE A 32 8.75 0.20 6.49
CA ILE A 32 7.56 -0.58 6.27
C ILE A 32 7.61 -1.11 4.86
N GLN A 33 7.34 -2.39 4.70
CA GLN A 33 7.29 -3.03 3.40
C GLN A 33 5.89 -3.55 3.21
N GLY A 34 5.37 -3.40 2.02
CA GLY A 34 4.03 -3.87 1.76
C GLY A 34 3.58 -3.50 0.37
N GLU A 35 2.28 -3.41 0.19
CA GLU A 35 1.70 -3.15 -1.11
C GLU A 35 0.78 -1.95 -1.05
N ILE A 36 0.82 -1.16 -2.09
CA ILE A 36 -0.13 -0.09 -2.28
C ILE A 36 -0.88 -0.39 -3.56
N TYR A 37 -2.19 -0.21 -3.54
CA TYR A 37 -3.01 -0.46 -4.71
C TYR A 37 -3.27 0.85 -5.43
N LEU A 38 -2.98 0.86 -6.71
CA LEU A 38 -3.13 2.05 -7.52
C LEU A 38 -4.24 1.87 -8.52
N SER A 39 -4.87 2.93 -8.88
CA SER A 39 -5.77 2.90 -10.00
C SER A 39 -4.96 2.63 -11.25
N GLN A 40 -5.59 1.99 -12.21
CA GLN A 40 -4.86 1.52 -13.36
C GLN A 40 -4.12 2.60 -14.10
N ASP A 41 -4.67 3.78 -14.13
CA ASP A 41 -4.04 4.82 -14.90
C ASP A 41 -3.30 5.83 -14.04
N ARG A 42 -2.92 5.48 -12.83
CA ARG A 42 -2.22 6.40 -11.96
C ARG A 42 -0.87 5.89 -11.59
N ARG A 43 0.07 6.81 -11.43
CA ARG A 43 1.37 6.46 -10.96
C ARG A 43 1.41 6.64 -9.46
N ILE A 44 2.39 6.03 -8.82
CA ILE A 44 2.48 6.10 -7.37
C ILE A 44 2.62 7.57 -6.93
N LYS A 45 3.33 8.37 -7.69
CA LYS A 45 3.48 9.75 -7.32
C LYS A 45 2.15 10.46 -7.31
N ASP A 46 1.33 10.21 -8.33
CA ASP A 46 0.04 10.85 -8.40
C ASP A 46 -0.85 10.38 -7.27
N GLN A 47 -0.76 9.11 -6.93
CA GLN A 47 -1.57 8.58 -5.86
C GLN A 47 -1.21 9.25 -4.54
N LEU A 48 0.07 9.43 -4.28
CA LEU A 48 0.48 10.06 -3.04
C LEU A 48 0.08 11.52 -2.98
N GLU A 49 0.07 12.17 -4.11
CA GLU A 49 -0.33 13.56 -4.13
C GLU A 49 -1.82 13.74 -3.90
N LEU A 50 -2.58 12.71 -4.24
CA LEU A 50 -4.01 12.80 -4.09
C LEU A 50 -4.52 12.33 -2.75
N VAL A 51 -3.71 11.59 -1.98
CA VAL A 51 -4.21 11.16 -0.71
C VAL A 51 -4.24 12.34 0.22
N ASP A 52 -5.24 12.33 1.06
CA ASP A 52 -5.44 13.42 1.93
C ASP A 52 -4.44 13.41 3.04
N LYS A 53 -4.37 12.40 3.80
CA LYS A 53 -3.49 12.37 4.93
C LYS A 53 -2.86 11.02 5.16
N PHE A 54 -3.55 9.97 4.86
CA PHE A 54 -3.07 8.63 5.16
C PHE A 54 -2.88 7.81 3.90
N VAL A 55 -1.85 7.00 3.91
CA VAL A 55 -1.55 6.07 2.82
C VAL A 55 -1.84 4.68 3.36
N ALA A 56 -2.59 3.91 2.62
CA ALA A 56 -2.94 2.55 3.02
C ALA A 56 -1.93 1.56 2.46
N ILE A 57 -1.37 0.74 3.33
CA ILE A 57 -0.41 -0.27 2.95
C ILE A 57 -0.95 -1.61 3.39
N THR A 58 -1.05 -2.55 2.47
CA THR A 58 -1.56 -3.87 2.78
C THR A 58 -0.42 -4.86 2.86
N SER A 59 -0.65 -5.94 3.56
CA SER A 59 0.35 -6.98 3.80
C SER A 59 1.63 -6.34 4.34
N ALA A 60 1.47 -5.54 5.35
CA ALA A 60 2.55 -4.69 5.83
C ALA A 60 3.45 -5.40 6.81
N LYS A 61 4.74 -5.20 6.67
CA LYS A 61 5.72 -5.66 7.62
C LYS A 61 6.52 -4.45 8.07
N VAL A 62 6.61 -4.29 9.37
CA VAL A 62 7.24 -3.11 9.94
C VAL A 62 8.53 -3.54 10.61
N TYR A 63 9.62 -2.92 10.21
CA TYR A 63 10.94 -3.22 10.73
C TYR A 63 11.48 -2.03 11.47
N ASP A 64 12.21 -2.29 12.53
CA ASP A 64 12.83 -1.19 13.26
C ASP A 64 14.14 -0.80 12.54
N LEU A 65 14.85 0.16 13.08
CA LEU A 65 16.05 0.66 12.44
C LEU A 65 17.20 -0.34 12.48
N ASN A 66 17.08 -1.38 13.27
CA ASN A 66 18.05 -2.43 13.28
C ASN A 66 17.71 -3.53 12.29
N GLY A 67 16.63 -3.36 11.57
CA GLY A 67 16.25 -4.35 10.58
C GLY A 67 15.45 -5.51 11.14
N GLN A 68 14.97 -5.39 12.37
CA GLN A 68 14.22 -6.48 12.96
C GLN A 68 12.75 -6.27 12.74
N LEU A 69 12.05 -7.33 12.36
CA LEU A 69 10.63 -7.26 12.16
C LEU A 69 9.95 -7.10 13.51
N THR A 70 9.21 -6.03 13.67
CA THR A 70 8.55 -5.77 14.93
C THR A 70 7.05 -6.00 14.84
N TYR A 71 6.49 -6.00 13.65
CA TYR A 71 5.05 -6.00 13.56
C TYR A 71 4.62 -6.34 12.14
N GLU A 72 3.56 -7.12 12.02
CA GLU A 72 2.98 -7.41 10.72
C GLU A 72 1.49 -7.13 10.81
N ALA A 73 0.94 -6.61 9.76
CA ALA A 73 -0.48 -6.33 9.71
C ALA A 73 -0.98 -6.52 8.30
N THR A 74 -2.22 -6.95 8.18
CA THR A 74 -2.80 -7.06 6.85
C THR A 74 -3.06 -5.68 6.27
N PHE A 75 -3.14 -4.67 7.09
CA PHE A 75 -3.49 -3.36 6.63
C PHE A 75 -3.02 -2.33 7.64
N ILE A 76 -2.34 -1.32 7.17
CA ILE A 76 -1.88 -0.22 7.98
C ILE A 76 -2.18 1.05 7.23
N THR A 77 -2.62 2.08 7.94
CA THR A 77 -2.65 3.40 7.34
C THR A 77 -1.51 4.19 7.94
N LEU A 78 -0.76 4.84 7.10
CA LEU A 78 0.42 5.58 7.51
C LEU A 78 0.21 7.05 7.21
N ASN A 79 0.52 7.90 8.15
CA ASN A 79 0.41 9.33 7.95
C ASN A 79 1.42 9.74 6.89
N ARG A 80 0.95 10.34 5.83
CA ARG A 80 1.80 10.72 4.71
C ARG A 80 2.96 11.61 5.15
N ASP A 81 2.72 12.44 6.13
CA ASP A 81 3.75 13.38 6.58
C ASP A 81 4.90 12.69 7.30
N GLN A 82 4.74 11.43 7.65
CA GLN A 82 5.81 10.70 8.31
C GLN A 82 6.70 9.96 7.33
N ILE A 83 6.41 10.03 6.06
CA ILE A 83 7.18 9.32 5.05
C ILE A 83 8.38 10.15 4.66
N ILE A 84 9.57 9.61 4.86
CA ILE A 84 10.78 10.27 4.43
C ILE A 84 11.04 9.93 2.97
N TRP A 85 10.92 8.67 2.61
CA TRP A 85 10.98 8.27 1.21
C TRP A 85 10.17 6.99 1.03
N LEU A 86 9.79 6.75 -0.18
CA LEU A 86 9.06 5.55 -0.56
C LEU A 86 9.70 5.05 -1.85
N ALA A 87 10.05 3.79 -1.86
CA ALA A 87 10.66 3.18 -3.04
C ALA A 87 9.76 2.10 -3.57
N LEU A 88 9.68 1.99 -4.88
CA LEU A 88 8.96 0.92 -5.51
C LEU A 88 9.88 -0.28 -5.62
N GLU A 89 9.29 -1.45 -5.43
CA GLU A 89 10.03 -2.69 -5.57
C GLU A 89 9.42 -3.45 -6.71
N ASP A 90 10.25 -4.08 -7.52
CA ASP A 90 9.74 -4.82 -8.67
C ASP A 90 9.08 -6.10 -8.27
N GLU A 91 9.42 -6.65 -7.13
CA GLU A 91 8.83 -7.89 -6.69
C GLU A 91 8.66 -7.82 -5.21
N PRO A 92 7.90 -8.73 -4.64
CA PRO A 92 7.68 -8.71 -3.20
C PRO A 92 8.99 -8.75 -2.47
N PRO A 93 9.13 -7.97 -1.41
CA PRO A 93 10.37 -7.99 -0.65
C PRO A 93 10.57 -9.36 -0.04
N HIS A 94 11.84 -9.74 0.04
CA HIS A 94 12.15 -10.99 0.68
C HIS A 94 12.34 -10.71 2.15
N THR A 95 11.99 -11.63 2.96
CA THR A 95 12.18 -11.44 4.40
C THR A 95 13.22 -12.34 4.92
#